data_10fd45556280b987fd1a6e3233019fcc
#
_entry.id   10fd45556280b987fd1a6e3233019fcc
#
_cell.length_a   1.000
_cell.length_b   1.000
_cell.length_c   1.000
_cell.angle_alpha   90.00
_cell.angle_beta   90.00
_cell.angle_gamma   90.00
#
_symmetry.space_group_name_H-M   'P 1'
#
loop_
_entity.id
_entity.type
_entity.pdbx_description
1 polymer ?
#
loop_
_entity_poly.entity_id
_entity_poly.type
_entity_poly.pdbx_seq_one_letter_code
_entity_poly.pdbx_strand_id
1 'polypeptide(L)'
;MASRTDLFQSPDYYMVDELLSEEHQLIRESVRAYVKKEISPIIEDYAQRAEFPQQIVAQLGELGCFGPTVPIEYGGGGLDYISYGLMMQELERGDSGVRSTASVQGSLVMFPIYAYGNEAQRKKYLPKLGSGEWLGCF
;
A
#
# COMPACT_ATOMS: atom_id res chain seq x y z
N MET A 1 -9.99 27.97 -15.08
CA MET A 1 -9.23 26.74 -14.79
C MET A 1 -10.15 25.58 -15.04
N ALA A 2 -9.82 24.69 -15.99
CA ALA A 2 -10.61 23.47 -16.19
C ALA A 2 -10.54 22.63 -14.91
N SER A 3 -11.70 22.18 -14.41
CA SER A 3 -11.77 21.24 -13.29
C SER A 3 -10.96 20.01 -13.67
N ARG A 4 -9.88 19.71 -12.92
CA ARG A 4 -9.16 18.44 -13.10
C ARG A 4 -10.17 17.33 -12.85
N THR A 5 -10.29 16.44 -13.82
CA THR A 5 -11.14 15.24 -13.68
C THR A 5 -10.65 14.45 -12.46
N ASP A 6 -11.54 14.10 -11.55
CA ASP A 6 -11.18 13.26 -10.39
C ASP A 6 -10.84 11.86 -10.89
N LEU A 7 -9.55 11.52 -10.93
CA LEU A 7 -9.05 10.22 -11.37
C LEU A 7 -9.52 9.04 -10.50
N PHE A 8 -10.10 9.35 -9.33
CA PHE A 8 -10.64 8.34 -8.42
C PHE A 8 -12.13 8.03 -8.66
N GLN A 9 -12.76 8.73 -9.60
CA GLN A 9 -14.12 8.43 -10.05
C GLN A 9 -14.05 7.55 -11.29
N SER A 10 -14.53 6.34 -11.19
CA SER A 10 -14.70 5.42 -12.32
C SER A 10 -16.04 4.70 -12.20
N PRO A 11 -16.75 4.46 -13.31
CA PRO A 11 -18.00 3.72 -13.25
C PRO A 11 -17.74 2.26 -12.89
N ASP A 12 -18.53 1.72 -11.96
CA ASP A 12 -18.53 0.29 -11.61
C ASP A 12 -19.57 -0.44 -12.45
N TYR A 13 -19.21 -0.79 -13.69
CA TYR A 13 -20.11 -1.45 -14.65
C TYR A 13 -20.57 -2.86 -14.23
N TYR A 14 -19.81 -3.52 -13.36
CA TYR A 14 -20.08 -4.88 -12.92
C TYR A 14 -20.60 -4.96 -11.49
N MET A 15 -20.86 -3.80 -10.88
CA MET A 15 -21.35 -3.69 -9.50
C MET A 15 -20.46 -4.45 -8.51
N VAL A 16 -19.15 -4.40 -8.72
CA VAL A 16 -18.15 -5.09 -7.88
C VAL A 16 -18.19 -4.58 -6.45
N ASP A 17 -18.51 -3.30 -6.27
CA ASP A 17 -18.63 -2.69 -4.95
C ASP A 17 -19.70 -3.35 -4.06
N GLU A 18 -20.73 -3.97 -4.64
CA GLU A 18 -21.75 -4.71 -3.89
C GLU A 18 -21.21 -6.02 -3.27
N LEU A 19 -20.09 -6.53 -3.78
CA LEU A 19 -19.43 -7.73 -3.27
C LEU A 19 -18.47 -7.44 -2.11
N LEU A 20 -18.16 -6.16 -1.88
CA LEU A 20 -17.21 -5.73 -0.86
C LEU A 20 -17.89 -5.59 0.50
N SER A 21 -17.25 -6.09 1.55
CA SER A 21 -17.67 -5.83 2.93
C SER A 21 -17.48 -4.36 3.31
N GLU A 22 -18.12 -3.93 4.40
CA GLU A 22 -17.90 -2.59 4.94
C GLU A 22 -16.42 -2.35 5.30
N GLU A 23 -15.72 -3.36 5.81
CA GLU A 23 -14.30 -3.30 6.11
C GLU A 23 -13.47 -3.07 4.85
N HIS A 24 -13.74 -3.80 3.76
CA HIS A 24 -13.08 -3.60 2.47
C HIS A 24 -13.26 -2.16 1.95
N GLN A 25 -14.48 -1.62 2.06
CA GLN A 25 -14.79 -0.26 1.63
C GLN A 25 -14.04 0.77 2.47
N LEU A 26 -14.00 0.62 3.80
CA LEU A 26 -13.26 1.49 4.70
C LEU A 26 -11.75 1.49 4.41
N ILE A 27 -11.17 0.32 4.18
CA ILE A 27 -9.75 0.18 3.82
C ILE A 27 -9.48 0.93 2.51
N ARG A 28 -10.28 0.70 1.48
CA ARG A 28 -10.16 1.40 0.19
C ARG A 28 -10.24 2.90 0.34
N GLU A 29 -11.24 3.39 1.08
CA GLU A 29 -11.45 4.83 1.30
C GLU A 29 -10.31 5.46 2.08
N SER A 30 -9.78 4.78 3.08
CA SER A 30 -8.63 5.26 3.87
C SER A 30 -7.38 5.45 2.99
N VAL A 31 -7.05 4.46 2.17
CA VAL A 31 -5.90 4.55 1.26
C VAL A 31 -6.15 5.62 0.19
N ARG A 32 -7.37 5.69 -0.37
CA ARG A 32 -7.76 6.73 -1.34
C ARG A 32 -7.61 8.13 -0.77
N ALA A 33 -8.07 8.35 0.45
CA ALA A 33 -7.96 9.65 1.13
C ALA A 33 -6.49 10.04 1.33
N TYR A 34 -5.65 9.08 1.76
CA TYR A 34 -4.23 9.29 1.91
C TYR A 34 -3.56 9.63 0.57
N VAL A 35 -3.83 8.88 -0.49
CA VAL A 35 -3.25 9.12 -1.83
C VAL A 35 -3.63 10.51 -2.34
N LYS A 36 -4.90 10.89 -2.22
CA LYS A 36 -5.37 12.23 -2.63
C LYS A 36 -4.68 13.36 -1.87
N LYS A 37 -4.46 13.16 -0.58
CA LYS A 37 -3.95 14.21 0.31
C LYS A 37 -2.42 14.31 0.27
N GLU A 38 -1.72 13.19 0.32
CA GLU A 38 -0.28 13.16 0.57
C GLU A 38 0.56 12.84 -0.68
N ILE A 39 0.03 12.02 -1.62
CA ILE A 39 0.78 11.58 -2.80
C ILE A 39 0.48 12.46 -4.02
N SER A 40 -0.79 12.58 -4.40
CA SER A 40 -1.19 13.28 -5.62
C SER A 40 -0.68 14.73 -5.74
N PRO A 41 -0.55 15.51 -4.66
CA PRO A 41 -0.05 16.88 -4.78
C PRO A 41 1.44 17.01 -5.09
N ILE A 42 2.24 15.99 -4.78
CA ILE A 42 3.71 16.07 -4.84
C ILE A 42 4.34 15.20 -5.91
N ILE A 43 3.64 14.13 -6.34
CA ILE A 43 4.27 13.05 -7.11
C ILE A 43 4.79 13.51 -8.48
N GLU A 44 4.09 14.43 -9.14
CA GLU A 44 4.50 14.95 -10.45
C GLU A 44 5.85 15.67 -10.37
N ASP A 45 6.07 16.49 -9.34
CA ASP A 45 7.32 17.21 -9.12
C ASP A 45 8.49 16.24 -8.83
N TYR A 46 8.24 15.18 -8.05
CA TYR A 46 9.25 14.15 -7.80
C TYR A 46 9.57 13.36 -9.06
N ALA A 47 8.57 12.99 -9.84
CA ALA A 47 8.76 12.27 -11.10
C ALA A 47 9.59 13.09 -12.11
N GLN A 48 9.33 14.40 -12.23
CA GLN A 48 10.12 15.28 -13.11
C GLN A 48 11.59 15.40 -12.69
N ARG A 49 11.88 15.31 -11.40
CA ARG A 49 13.26 15.31 -10.89
C ARG A 49 13.93 13.95 -10.86
N ALA A 50 13.22 12.89 -11.29
CA ALA A 50 13.63 11.48 -11.15
C ALA A 50 14.00 11.11 -9.69
N GLU A 51 13.21 11.61 -8.74
CA GLU A 51 13.35 11.37 -7.30
C GLU A 51 12.16 10.59 -6.75
N PHE A 52 12.38 9.88 -5.64
CA PHE A 52 11.31 9.23 -4.88
C PHE A 52 11.03 10.00 -3.58
N PRO A 53 9.76 10.25 -3.23
CA PRO A 53 9.39 10.97 -2.00
C PRO A 53 9.60 10.11 -0.75
N GLN A 54 10.82 10.07 -0.22
CA GLN A 54 11.22 9.22 0.91
C GLN A 54 10.32 9.38 2.15
N GLN A 55 9.74 10.56 2.36
CA GLN A 55 8.86 10.84 3.49
C GLN A 55 7.58 9.99 3.52
N ILE A 56 7.14 9.46 2.36
CA ILE A 56 5.93 8.62 2.32
C ILE A 56 6.16 7.21 2.84
N VAL A 57 7.41 6.75 2.96
CA VAL A 57 7.73 5.38 3.37
C VAL A 57 7.18 5.06 4.76
N ALA A 58 7.49 5.92 5.74
CA ALA A 58 6.97 5.75 7.10
C ALA A 58 5.44 5.81 7.13
N GLN A 59 4.84 6.73 6.36
CA GLN A 59 3.39 6.89 6.27
C GLN A 59 2.70 5.65 5.66
N LEU A 60 3.30 5.03 4.64
CA LEU A 60 2.80 3.79 4.06
C LEU A 60 2.87 2.63 5.05
N GLY A 61 3.92 2.59 5.89
CA GLY A 61 4.05 1.64 6.99
C GLY A 61 2.95 1.84 8.03
N GLU A 62 2.72 3.07 8.49
CA GLU A 62 1.66 3.44 9.44
C GLU A 62 0.26 3.10 8.89
N LEU A 63 0.05 3.29 7.59
CA LEU A 63 -1.19 2.95 6.90
C LEU A 63 -1.38 1.42 6.70
N GLY A 64 -0.36 0.60 7.02
CA GLY A 64 -0.40 -0.85 6.86
C GLY A 64 -0.22 -1.36 5.43
N CYS A 65 0.28 -0.52 4.52
CA CYS A 65 0.43 -0.87 3.11
C CYS A 65 1.58 -1.85 2.81
N PHE A 66 2.53 -2.03 3.74
CA PHE A 66 3.70 -2.89 3.51
C PHE A 66 3.51 -4.35 3.87
N GLY A 67 2.60 -4.67 4.74
CA GLY A 67 2.38 -6.05 5.15
C GLY A 67 0.91 -6.36 5.44
N PRO A 68 -0.05 -5.98 4.57
CA PRO A 68 -1.47 -6.13 4.88
C PRO A 68 -1.87 -7.57 5.16
N THR A 69 -1.30 -8.56 4.46
CA THR A 69 -1.62 -9.98 4.62
C THR A 69 -0.73 -10.73 5.62
N VAL A 70 0.31 -10.08 6.15
CA VAL A 70 1.16 -10.67 7.18
C VAL A 70 0.41 -10.66 8.52
N PRO A 71 0.49 -11.72 9.34
CA PRO A 71 -0.18 -11.76 10.62
C PRO A 71 0.22 -10.63 11.57
N ILE A 72 -0.74 -10.21 12.40
CA ILE A 72 -0.57 -9.10 13.36
C ILE A 72 0.59 -9.38 14.34
N GLU A 73 0.79 -10.63 14.73
CA GLU A 73 1.87 -11.05 15.65
C GLU A 73 3.28 -10.73 15.10
N TYR A 74 3.41 -10.55 13.78
CA TYR A 74 4.66 -10.14 13.11
C TYR A 74 4.64 -8.68 12.63
N GLY A 75 3.68 -7.90 13.11
CA GLY A 75 3.57 -6.47 12.73
C GLY A 75 2.89 -6.22 11.41
N GLY A 76 2.17 -7.20 10.87
CA GLY A 76 1.34 -7.04 9.67
C GLY A 76 -0.10 -6.65 9.99
N GLY A 77 -0.92 -6.49 8.95
CA GLY A 77 -2.34 -6.12 9.06
C GLY A 77 -3.27 -7.28 9.37
N GLY A 78 -2.87 -8.53 9.10
CA GLY A 78 -3.72 -9.72 9.22
C GLY A 78 -4.95 -9.69 8.29
N LEU A 79 -4.91 -8.89 7.23
CA LEU A 79 -6.00 -8.66 6.28
C LEU A 79 -6.01 -9.74 5.19
N ASP A 80 -7.10 -9.81 4.45
CA ASP A 80 -7.25 -10.70 3.31
C ASP A 80 -6.64 -10.12 2.00
N TYR A 81 -6.63 -10.93 0.95
CA TYR A 81 -6.10 -10.53 -0.36
C TYR A 81 -7.00 -9.55 -1.11
N ILE A 82 -8.29 -9.45 -0.77
CA ILE A 82 -9.19 -8.43 -1.34
C ILE A 82 -8.75 -7.06 -0.83
N SER A 83 -8.58 -6.93 0.47
CA SER A 83 -8.03 -5.74 1.12
C SER A 83 -6.69 -5.32 0.51
N TYR A 84 -5.76 -6.27 0.35
CA TYR A 84 -4.48 -6.01 -0.31
C TYR A 84 -4.68 -5.47 -1.74
N GLY A 85 -5.53 -6.10 -2.54
CA GLY A 85 -5.82 -5.67 -3.91
C GLY A 85 -6.39 -4.25 -3.97
N LEU A 86 -7.33 -3.91 -3.07
CA LEU A 86 -7.92 -2.57 -2.98
C LEU A 86 -6.89 -1.52 -2.58
N MET A 87 -6.02 -1.80 -1.61
CA MET A 87 -4.91 -0.91 -1.24
C MET A 87 -4.00 -0.63 -2.45
N MET A 88 -3.57 -1.69 -3.16
CA MET A 88 -2.70 -1.56 -4.32
C MET A 88 -3.39 -0.78 -5.45
N GLN A 89 -4.68 -0.98 -5.68
CA GLN A 89 -5.47 -0.24 -6.66
C GLN A 89 -5.47 1.27 -6.37
N GLU A 90 -5.66 1.66 -5.13
CA GLU A 90 -5.69 3.08 -4.77
C GLU A 90 -4.30 3.72 -4.83
N LEU A 91 -3.25 3.01 -4.44
CA LEU A 91 -1.87 3.49 -4.61
C LEU A 91 -1.52 3.66 -6.10
N GLU A 92 -1.91 2.70 -6.96
CA GLU A 92 -1.69 2.77 -8.41
C GLU A 92 -2.38 3.97 -9.05
N ARG A 93 -3.56 4.37 -8.57
CA ARG A 93 -4.24 5.60 -9.03
C ARG A 93 -3.44 6.87 -8.77
N GLY A 94 -2.65 6.86 -7.70
CA GLY A 94 -1.73 7.96 -7.37
C GLY A 94 -0.47 7.93 -8.20
N ASP A 95 0.25 6.80 -8.13
CA ASP A 95 1.52 6.60 -8.83
C ASP A 95 1.95 5.12 -8.82
N SER A 96 2.39 4.62 -9.99
CA SER A 96 2.85 3.24 -10.13
C SER A 96 4.16 2.94 -9.37
N GLY A 97 5.04 3.92 -9.19
CA GLY A 97 6.27 3.76 -8.42
C GLY A 97 5.99 3.59 -6.93
N VAL A 98 5.04 4.37 -6.41
CA VAL A 98 4.58 4.24 -5.02
C VAL A 98 3.91 2.89 -4.80
N ARG A 99 3.00 2.48 -5.67
CA ARG A 99 2.38 1.16 -5.60
C ARG A 99 3.44 0.04 -5.71
N SER A 100 4.41 0.18 -6.61
CA SER A 100 5.50 -0.80 -6.76
C SER A 100 6.32 -0.93 -5.47
N THR A 101 6.65 0.17 -4.82
CA THR A 101 7.35 0.17 -3.53
C THR A 101 6.57 -0.64 -2.49
N ALA A 102 5.27 -0.40 -2.35
CA ALA A 102 4.43 -1.14 -1.41
C ALA A 102 4.33 -2.62 -1.77
N SER A 103 4.13 -2.95 -3.05
CA SER A 103 3.99 -4.34 -3.48
C SER A 103 5.29 -5.14 -3.40
N VAL A 104 6.44 -4.55 -3.73
CA VAL A 104 7.75 -5.21 -3.56
C VAL A 104 8.00 -5.48 -2.08
N GLN A 105 7.80 -4.49 -1.22
CA GLN A 105 7.97 -4.65 0.22
C GLN A 105 7.10 -5.78 0.78
N GLY A 106 5.81 -5.79 0.46
CA GLY A 106 4.85 -6.77 0.99
C GLY A 106 4.99 -8.15 0.38
N SER A 107 4.99 -8.24 -0.97
CA SER A 107 4.89 -9.52 -1.66
C SER A 107 6.24 -10.19 -1.97
N LEU A 108 7.26 -9.40 -2.34
CA LEU A 108 8.56 -9.97 -2.72
C LEU A 108 9.55 -10.04 -1.56
N VAL A 109 9.40 -9.22 -0.53
CA VAL A 109 10.29 -9.19 0.63
C VAL A 109 9.62 -9.82 1.86
N MET A 110 8.52 -9.27 2.34
CA MET A 110 7.90 -9.73 3.60
C MET A 110 7.25 -11.11 3.46
N PHE A 111 6.53 -11.37 2.37
CA PHE A 111 5.86 -12.66 2.19
C PHE A 111 6.83 -13.85 2.16
N PRO A 112 7.96 -13.86 1.42
CA PRO A 112 8.93 -14.95 1.48
C PRO A 112 9.54 -15.15 2.87
N ILE A 113 9.82 -14.07 3.61
CA ILE A 113 10.31 -14.16 4.98
C ILE A 113 9.25 -14.81 5.88
N TYR A 114 7.99 -14.42 5.73
CA TYR A 114 6.88 -15.01 6.47
C TYR A 114 6.68 -16.50 6.11
N ALA A 115 6.62 -16.82 4.81
CA ALA A 115 6.27 -18.17 4.36
C ALA A 115 7.40 -19.19 4.60
N TYR A 116 8.65 -18.77 4.37
CA TYR A 116 9.80 -19.70 4.33
C TYR A 116 10.85 -19.42 5.40
N GLY A 117 10.80 -18.28 6.08
CA GLY A 117 11.72 -17.93 7.15
C GLY A 117 11.43 -18.74 8.44
N ASN A 118 12.47 -18.91 9.25
CA ASN A 118 12.30 -19.45 10.61
C ASN A 118 11.75 -18.36 11.55
N GLU A 119 11.35 -18.78 12.76
CA GLU A 119 10.71 -17.91 13.74
C GLU A 119 11.61 -16.72 14.15
N ALA A 120 12.91 -16.94 14.28
CA ALA A 120 13.86 -15.87 14.59
C ALA A 120 13.94 -14.82 13.47
N GLN A 121 13.89 -15.26 12.22
CA GLN A 121 13.86 -14.38 11.05
C GLN A 121 12.54 -13.59 10.98
N ARG A 122 11.40 -14.22 11.16
CA ARG A 122 10.10 -13.55 11.17
C ARG A 122 10.05 -12.44 12.21
N LYS A 123 10.40 -12.76 13.45
CA LYS A 123 10.41 -11.77 14.56
C LYS A 123 11.42 -10.65 14.38
N LYS A 124 12.54 -10.92 13.73
CA LYS A 124 13.59 -9.92 13.51
C LYS A 124 13.26 -8.95 12.38
N TYR A 125 12.77 -9.47 11.25
CA TYR A 125 12.65 -8.69 10.02
C TYR A 125 11.26 -8.09 9.80
N LEU A 126 10.20 -8.89 9.99
CA LEU A 126 8.85 -8.49 9.58
C LEU A 126 8.33 -7.23 10.27
N PRO A 127 8.51 -7.02 11.60
CA PRO A 127 8.02 -5.79 12.23
C PRO A 127 8.68 -4.52 11.69
N LYS A 128 9.98 -4.57 11.40
CA LYS A 128 10.74 -3.43 10.87
C LYS A 128 10.44 -3.15 9.40
N LEU A 129 10.19 -4.19 8.63
CA LEU A 129 9.75 -4.07 7.24
C LEU A 129 8.31 -3.56 7.17
N GLY A 130 7.42 -4.05 8.03
CA GLY A 130 6.02 -3.63 8.09
C GLY A 130 5.84 -2.16 8.49
N SER A 131 6.66 -1.67 9.41
CA SER A 131 6.66 -0.26 9.84
C SER A 131 7.32 0.70 8.83
N GLY A 132 8.06 0.18 7.84
CA GLY A 132 8.87 0.99 6.94
C GLY A 132 10.19 1.49 7.53
N GLU A 133 10.57 1.05 8.75
CA GLU A 133 11.90 1.33 9.30
C GLU A 133 13.00 0.76 8.38
N TRP A 134 12.72 -0.41 7.80
CA TRP A 134 13.57 -1.03 6.80
C TRP A 134 12.81 -1.21 5.49
N LEU A 135 13.49 -0.93 4.39
CA LEU A 135 13.05 -1.30 3.05
C LEU A 135 13.89 -2.48 2.56
N GLY A 136 13.19 -3.48 2.05
CA GLY A 136 13.83 -4.59 1.37
C GLY A 136 13.88 -4.38 -0.14
N CYS A 137 14.74 -5.15 -0.78
CA CYS A 137 14.82 -5.22 -2.25
C CYS A 137 14.93 -6.68 -2.69
N PHE A 138 14.58 -6.89 -3.94
CA PHE A 138 14.61 -8.22 -4.56
C PHE A 138 15.31 -8.14 -5.91
#